data_f97111c88aa603d831c8036fd7ab6497
#
_entry.id   f97111c88aa603d831c8036fd7ab6497
#
_cell.length_a   1.000
_cell.length_b   1.000
_cell.length_c   1.000
_cell.angle_alpha   90.00
_cell.angle_beta   90.00
_cell.angle_gamma   90.00
#
_symmetry.space_group_name_H-M   'P 1'
#
loop_
_entity.id
_entity.type
_entity.pdbx_description
1 polymer ?
#
loop_
_entity_poly.entity_id
_entity_poly.type
_entity_poly.pdbx_seq_one_letter_code
_entity_poly.pdbx_strand_id
1 'polypeptide(L)'
;MTFPWGGYAGIQHILDYLLNTDHVVTSSSMRCPNNHPLKKANLAASSCHISILRQCPNIQAFINDQSIECASRCHICHSHIVRQHVFEDSPAIIAFDMTQYETSLSESIVITTSTGDHTTYKLRGVMYYQDNHFTSCSSQKQVVCGITTV
;
A
#
# COMPACT_ATOMS: atom_id res chain seq x y z
N MET A 1 7.45 -1.46 -20.77
CA MET A 1 7.44 -2.92 -20.52
C MET A 1 6.28 -3.49 -21.34
N THR A 2 6.54 -4.39 -22.27
CA THR A 2 5.49 -5.06 -23.07
C THR A 2 5.26 -6.43 -22.46
N PHE A 3 4.03 -6.70 -22.03
CA PHE A 3 3.66 -8.04 -21.59
C PHE A 3 3.48 -8.93 -22.84
N PRO A 4 4.21 -10.03 -22.98
CA PRO A 4 4.02 -10.94 -24.13
C PRO A 4 2.61 -11.54 -24.07
N TRP A 5 1.92 -11.59 -25.21
CA TRP A 5 0.62 -12.24 -25.33
C TRP A 5 0.70 -13.68 -24.83
N GLY A 6 -0.17 -14.06 -23.88
CA GLY A 6 -0.17 -15.40 -23.28
C GLY A 6 0.95 -15.64 -22.25
N GLY A 7 1.74 -14.63 -21.91
CA GLY A 7 2.74 -14.72 -20.84
C GLY A 7 2.10 -14.57 -19.45
N TYR A 8 2.62 -15.31 -18.47
CA TYR A 8 2.25 -15.11 -17.08
C TYR A 8 2.93 -13.84 -16.55
N ALA A 9 2.14 -12.89 -16.08
CA ALA A 9 2.64 -11.75 -15.33
C ALA A 9 2.01 -11.76 -13.92
N GLY A 10 2.82 -11.55 -12.89
CA GLY A 10 2.28 -11.35 -11.55
C GLY A 10 1.38 -10.11 -11.54
N ILE A 11 0.22 -10.20 -10.90
CA ILE A 11 -0.74 -9.10 -10.83
C ILE A 11 -0.10 -7.81 -10.28
N GLN A 12 0.85 -7.92 -9.36
CA GLN A 12 1.61 -6.81 -8.80
C GLN A 12 2.33 -6.01 -9.89
N HIS A 13 3.00 -6.68 -10.82
CA HIS A 13 3.70 -6.01 -11.92
C HIS A 13 2.73 -5.28 -12.86
N ILE A 14 1.55 -5.85 -13.08
CA ILE A 14 0.50 -5.22 -13.90
C ILE A 14 -0.02 -3.97 -13.20
N LEU A 15 -0.30 -4.06 -11.91
CA LEU A 15 -0.80 -2.94 -11.13
C LEU A 15 0.25 -1.83 -11.00
N ASP A 16 1.50 -2.16 -10.73
CA ASP A 16 2.59 -1.18 -10.67
C ASP A 16 2.74 -0.44 -12.01
N TYR A 17 2.55 -1.14 -13.12
CA TYR A 17 2.60 -0.52 -14.44
C TYR A 17 1.38 0.37 -14.72
N LEU A 18 0.16 -0.10 -14.41
CA LEU A 18 -1.08 0.62 -14.70
C LEU A 18 -1.36 1.77 -13.73
N LEU A 19 -0.88 1.66 -12.51
CA LEU A 19 -1.15 2.62 -11.42
C LEU A 19 0.08 3.47 -11.09
N ASN A 20 1.10 3.46 -11.94
CA ASN A 20 2.24 4.34 -11.79
C ASN A 20 1.83 5.78 -12.20
N THR A 21 2.28 6.75 -11.43
CA THR A 21 2.04 8.17 -11.68
C THR A 21 3.36 8.90 -11.95
N ASP A 22 3.28 10.11 -12.52
CA ASP A 22 4.46 10.94 -12.78
C ASP A 22 4.97 11.68 -11.52
N HIS A 23 4.27 11.51 -10.39
CA HIS A 23 4.62 12.16 -9.13
C HIS A 23 4.64 11.16 -7.97
N VAL A 24 5.24 11.57 -6.86
CA VAL A 24 5.37 10.73 -5.67
C VAL A 24 4.04 10.62 -4.96
N VAL A 25 3.52 9.40 -4.82
CA VAL A 25 2.28 9.10 -4.09
C VAL A 25 2.56 8.81 -2.62
N THR A 26 3.62 8.06 -2.35
CA THR A 26 4.02 7.73 -0.99
C THR A 26 5.51 7.95 -0.79
N SER A 27 5.89 8.32 0.42
CA SER A 27 7.28 8.33 0.86
C SER A 27 7.45 7.46 2.10
N SER A 28 8.67 7.03 2.37
CA SER A 28 8.97 6.35 3.62
C SER A 28 10.27 6.85 4.24
N SER A 29 10.25 6.99 5.55
CA SER A 29 11.42 7.34 6.34
C SER A 29 11.71 6.26 7.37
N MET A 30 12.98 6.13 7.76
CA MET A 30 13.39 5.24 8.83
C MET A 30 13.69 6.04 10.09
N ARG A 31 13.22 5.58 11.24
CA ARG A 31 13.51 6.19 12.53
C ARG A 31 13.88 5.16 13.58
N CYS A 32 14.76 5.56 14.49
CA CYS A 32 14.98 4.81 15.73
C CYS A 32 13.90 5.21 16.75
N PRO A 33 13.24 4.27 17.46
CA PRO A 33 12.26 4.59 18.50
C PRO A 33 12.84 5.50 19.59
N ASN A 34 14.14 5.41 19.85
CA ASN A 34 14.86 6.23 20.83
C ASN A 34 15.49 7.48 20.21
N ASN A 35 15.04 7.90 19.03
CA ASN A 35 15.46 9.12 18.32
C ASN A 35 16.97 9.21 18.02
N HIS A 36 17.68 8.09 17.96
CA HIS A 36 19.07 8.10 17.51
C HIS A 36 19.16 8.43 16.02
N PRO A 37 20.18 9.17 15.60
CA PRO A 37 20.35 9.51 14.20
C PRO A 37 20.62 8.27 13.35
N LEU A 38 19.89 8.14 12.25
CA LEU A 38 20.08 7.10 11.24
C LEU A 38 20.52 7.74 9.94
N LYS A 39 21.28 7.01 9.13
CA LYS A 39 21.50 7.41 7.74
C LYS A 39 20.13 7.39 7.05
N LYS A 40 19.64 8.55 6.66
CA LYS A 40 18.32 8.71 6.04
C LYS A 40 18.30 7.98 4.69
N ALA A 41 17.53 6.92 4.61
CA ALA A 41 17.05 6.40 3.33
C ALA A 41 15.57 6.82 3.21
N ASN A 42 15.32 7.94 2.54
CA ASN A 42 13.97 8.28 2.13
C ASN A 42 13.71 7.54 0.82
N LEU A 43 12.73 6.66 0.83
CA LEU A 43 12.26 5.96 -0.36
C LEU A 43 10.97 6.62 -0.79
N ALA A 44 10.91 7.03 -2.04
CA ALA A 44 9.71 7.58 -2.66
C ALA A 44 9.15 6.55 -3.64
N ALA A 45 7.84 6.45 -3.71
CA ALA A 45 7.14 5.60 -4.66
C ALA A 45 6.06 6.40 -5.38
N SER A 46 5.99 6.21 -6.68
CA SER A 46 4.99 6.79 -7.58
C SER A 46 3.86 5.81 -7.92
N SER A 47 3.90 4.60 -7.40
CA SER A 47 2.84 3.62 -7.59
C SER A 47 1.68 3.89 -6.63
N CYS A 48 0.45 3.80 -7.17
CA CYS A 48 -0.78 3.81 -6.40
C CYS A 48 -1.17 2.40 -5.91
N HIS A 49 -0.30 1.41 -6.08
CA HIS A 49 -0.45 0.06 -5.57
C HIS A 49 0.30 -0.07 -4.23
N ILE A 50 -0.43 -0.46 -3.19
CA ILE A 50 0.07 -0.51 -1.81
C ILE A 50 -0.13 -1.90 -1.24
N SER A 51 0.95 -2.58 -0.89
CA SER A 51 0.90 -3.88 -0.22
C SER A 51 0.70 -3.71 1.28
N ILE A 52 -0.25 -4.45 1.84
CA ILE A 52 -0.46 -4.53 3.28
C ILE A 52 0.56 -5.53 3.84
N LEU A 53 1.56 -5.02 4.57
CA LEU A 53 2.73 -5.76 5.02
C LEU A 53 2.67 -6.17 6.50
N ARG A 54 1.51 -6.03 7.15
CA ARG A 54 1.29 -6.45 8.53
C ARG A 54 -0.18 -6.77 8.79
N GLN A 55 -0.43 -7.59 9.78
CA GLN A 55 -1.80 -7.84 10.25
C GLN A 55 -2.44 -6.55 10.76
N CYS A 56 -3.62 -6.24 10.27
CA CYS A 56 -4.43 -5.10 10.70
C CYS A 56 -5.93 -5.46 10.63
N PRO A 57 -6.77 -4.88 11.49
CA PRO A 57 -8.20 -5.21 11.53
C PRO A 57 -8.93 -4.79 10.26
N ASN A 58 -8.52 -3.70 9.64
CA ASN A 58 -9.08 -3.19 8.38
C ASN A 58 -8.09 -2.26 7.67
N ILE A 59 -8.39 -1.90 6.42
CA ILE A 59 -7.53 -1.04 5.61
C ILE A 59 -7.35 0.35 6.25
N GLN A 60 -8.38 0.92 6.86
CA GLN A 60 -8.26 2.22 7.53
C GLN A 60 -7.26 2.19 8.69
N ALA A 61 -7.25 1.11 9.48
CA ALA A 61 -6.27 0.94 10.55
C ALA A 61 -4.84 0.82 10.02
N PHE A 62 -4.65 0.18 8.86
CA PHE A 62 -3.36 0.15 8.18
C PHE A 62 -2.93 1.54 7.72
N ILE A 63 -3.85 2.34 7.14
CA ILE A 63 -3.57 3.71 6.68
C ILE A 63 -3.22 4.63 7.85
N ASN A 64 -3.93 4.52 8.97
CA ASN A 64 -3.71 5.37 10.14
C ASN A 64 -2.38 5.09 10.84
N ASP A 65 -1.89 3.87 10.75
CA ASP A 65 -0.59 3.49 11.30
C ASP A 65 0.21 2.72 10.27
N GLN A 66 0.93 3.43 9.43
CA GLN A 66 1.81 2.88 8.39
C GLN A 66 3.23 2.61 8.91
N SER A 67 3.38 2.38 10.20
CA SER A 67 4.66 2.04 10.82
C SER A 67 4.93 0.55 10.68
N ILE A 68 6.11 0.19 10.16
CA ILE A 68 6.55 -1.18 9.99
C ILE A 68 7.88 -1.36 10.73
N GLU A 69 7.93 -2.32 11.64
CA GLU A 69 9.17 -2.70 12.29
C GLU A 69 10.07 -3.43 11.29
N CYS A 70 11.28 -2.95 11.12
CA CYS A 70 12.26 -3.53 10.21
C CYS A 70 13.13 -4.57 10.93
N ALA A 71 13.66 -5.55 10.19
CA ALA A 71 14.66 -6.47 10.71
C ALA A 71 15.96 -5.78 11.13
N SER A 72 16.25 -4.60 10.55
CA SER A 72 17.42 -3.79 10.88
C SER A 72 17.34 -3.21 12.28
N ARG A 73 18.48 -3.12 12.95
CA ARG A 73 18.60 -2.56 14.31
C ARG A 73 19.41 -1.26 14.32
N CYS A 74 19.06 -0.38 15.24
CA CYS A 74 19.84 0.82 15.50
C CYS A 74 21.23 0.44 16.03
N HIS A 75 22.27 1.02 15.46
CA HIS A 75 23.67 0.74 15.85
C HIS A 75 24.04 1.26 17.24
N ILE A 76 23.23 2.16 17.81
CA ILE A 76 23.48 2.76 19.13
C ILE A 76 22.72 1.99 20.22
N CYS A 77 21.41 1.76 20.06
CA CYS A 77 20.58 1.17 21.12
C CYS A 77 20.08 -0.24 20.79
N HIS A 78 20.42 -0.78 19.65
CA HIS A 78 20.01 -2.12 19.18
C HIS A 78 18.49 -2.35 19.08
N SER A 79 17.65 -1.33 19.30
CA SER A 79 16.22 -1.40 19.04
C SER A 79 15.94 -1.56 17.55
N HIS A 80 14.86 -2.24 17.21
CA HIS A 80 14.42 -2.35 15.82
C HIS A 80 14.11 -0.97 15.24
N ILE A 81 14.56 -0.77 14.01
CA ILE A 81 14.26 0.46 13.26
C ILE A 81 12.83 0.38 12.77
N VAL A 82 12.10 1.48 12.89
CA VAL A 82 10.74 1.61 12.37
C VAL A 82 10.78 2.36 11.05
N ARG A 83 10.22 1.75 10.01
CA ARG A 83 9.90 2.44 8.76
C ARG A 83 8.50 3.02 8.88
N GLN A 84 8.36 4.29 8.61
CA GLN A 84 7.09 4.98 8.57
C GLN A 84 6.80 5.40 7.13
N HIS A 85 5.64 5.02 6.62
CA HIS A 85 5.14 5.46 5.34
C HIS A 85 4.22 6.66 5.51
N VAL A 86 4.19 7.53 4.53
CA VAL A 86 3.34 8.73 4.49
C VAL A 86 2.82 8.89 3.07
N PHE A 87 1.55 9.24 2.94
CA PHE A 87 1.01 9.67 1.66
C PHE A 87 1.45 11.11 1.37
N GLU A 88 2.06 11.32 0.23
CA GLU A 88 2.47 12.65 -0.25
C GLU A 88 1.39 13.27 -1.15
N ASP A 89 0.58 12.42 -1.78
CA ASP A 89 -0.50 12.84 -2.67
C ASP A 89 -1.70 11.91 -2.54
N SER A 90 -2.83 12.37 -3.08
CA SER A 90 -4.11 11.66 -3.13
C SER A 90 -4.46 11.32 -4.58
N PRO A 91 -3.95 10.21 -5.13
CA PRO A 91 -4.20 9.83 -6.53
C PRO A 91 -5.68 9.49 -6.75
N ALA A 92 -6.14 9.57 -8.00
CA ALA A 92 -7.53 9.27 -8.34
C ALA A 92 -7.96 7.82 -8.02
N ILE A 93 -7.00 6.89 -8.03
CA ILE A 93 -7.21 5.46 -7.78
C ILE A 93 -6.10 4.94 -6.89
N ILE A 94 -6.47 4.09 -5.92
CA ILE A 94 -5.51 3.34 -5.10
C ILE A 94 -5.92 1.87 -5.10
N ALA A 95 -4.95 0.98 -5.25
CA ALA A 95 -5.13 -0.46 -5.09
C ALA A 95 -4.38 -0.95 -3.85
N PHE A 96 -5.04 -1.77 -3.04
CA PHE A 96 -4.43 -2.44 -1.90
C PHE A 96 -4.25 -3.93 -2.21
N ASP A 97 -3.02 -4.41 -2.05
CA ASP A 97 -2.71 -5.84 -2.08
C ASP A 97 -2.81 -6.40 -0.66
N MET A 98 -3.73 -7.34 -0.47
CA MET A 98 -4.04 -7.98 0.81
C MET A 98 -3.66 -9.47 0.81
N THR A 99 -2.80 -9.88 -0.11
CA THR A 99 -2.47 -11.32 -0.32
C THR A 99 -1.75 -11.97 0.86
N GLN A 100 -1.12 -11.21 1.74
CA GLN A 100 -0.30 -11.72 2.84
C GLN A 100 -1.04 -11.77 4.18
N TYR A 101 -2.09 -10.98 4.36
CA TYR A 101 -2.76 -10.83 5.64
C TYR A 101 -4.26 -10.68 5.47
N GLU A 102 -5.02 -11.42 6.28
CA GLU A 102 -6.46 -11.24 6.38
C GLU A 102 -6.78 -9.86 6.95
N THR A 103 -7.49 -9.06 6.18
CA THR A 103 -7.85 -7.69 6.54
C THR A 103 -9.27 -7.42 6.07
N SER A 104 -10.10 -6.86 6.94
CA SER A 104 -11.47 -6.51 6.58
C SER A 104 -11.50 -5.35 5.59
N LEU A 105 -12.37 -5.49 4.58
CA LEU A 105 -12.66 -4.43 3.64
C LEU A 105 -13.55 -3.36 4.28
N SER A 106 -13.25 -2.10 3.97
CA SER A 106 -14.10 -0.97 4.35
C SER A 106 -14.78 -0.42 3.10
N GLU A 107 -16.04 -0.03 3.19
CA GLU A 107 -16.76 0.61 2.08
C GLU A 107 -16.12 1.95 1.68
N SER A 108 -15.50 2.62 2.66
CA SER A 108 -14.75 3.85 2.44
C SER A 108 -13.55 3.94 3.35
N ILE A 109 -12.54 4.65 2.89
CA ILE A 109 -11.32 4.98 3.63
C ILE A 109 -11.01 6.46 3.47
N VAL A 110 -10.33 7.03 4.47
CA VAL A 110 -9.81 8.40 4.42
C VAL A 110 -8.30 8.34 4.41
N ILE A 111 -7.68 8.99 3.45
CA ILE A 111 -6.24 9.20 3.38
C ILE A 111 -5.94 10.63 3.76
N THR A 112 -4.97 10.80 4.64
CA THR A 112 -4.42 12.11 4.98
C THR A 112 -3.01 12.21 4.41
N THR A 113 -2.76 13.23 3.61
CA THR A 113 -1.43 13.50 3.04
C THR A 113 -0.49 14.15 4.06
N SER A 114 0.79 14.24 3.71
CA SER A 114 1.81 14.95 4.51
C SER A 114 1.49 16.44 4.69
N THR A 115 0.71 17.04 3.78
CA THR A 115 0.23 18.43 3.84
C THR A 115 -1.00 18.61 4.72
N GLY A 116 -1.61 17.50 5.17
CA GLY A 116 -2.83 17.52 5.99
C GLY A 116 -4.13 17.48 5.19
N ASP A 117 -4.06 17.35 3.88
CA ASP A 117 -5.25 17.21 3.04
C ASP A 117 -5.91 15.86 3.24
N HIS A 118 -7.24 15.83 3.27
CA HIS A 118 -8.03 14.63 3.48
C HIS A 118 -8.79 14.26 2.22
N THR A 119 -8.64 13.04 1.75
CA THR A 119 -9.37 12.49 0.62
C THR A 119 -10.10 11.22 1.02
N THR A 120 -11.40 11.15 0.72
CA THR A 120 -12.23 9.97 0.97
C THR A 120 -12.31 9.13 -0.28
N TYR A 121 -11.91 7.87 -0.17
CA TYR A 121 -12.06 6.86 -1.22
C TYR A 121 -13.19 5.90 -0.88
N LYS A 122 -13.93 5.47 -1.91
CA LYS A 122 -14.96 4.45 -1.78
C LYS A 122 -14.51 3.18 -2.48
N LEU A 123 -14.79 2.04 -1.88
CA LEU A 123 -14.52 0.74 -2.48
C LEU A 123 -15.29 0.59 -3.80
N ARG A 124 -14.58 0.21 -4.86
CA ARG A 124 -15.15 0.05 -6.21
C ARG A 124 -15.16 -1.36 -6.70
N GLY A 125 -14.20 -2.13 -6.27
CA GLY A 125 -14.12 -3.51 -6.69
C GLY A 125 -13.12 -4.26 -5.84
N VAL A 126 -13.29 -5.56 -5.85
CA VAL A 126 -12.38 -6.52 -5.23
C VAL A 126 -12.02 -7.53 -6.31
N MET A 127 -10.73 -7.77 -6.48
CA MET A 127 -10.25 -8.91 -7.25
C MET A 127 -9.71 -9.95 -6.30
N TYR A 128 -10.09 -11.19 -6.50
CA TYR A 128 -9.56 -12.32 -5.74
C TYR A 128 -9.15 -13.43 -6.68
N TYR A 129 -8.18 -14.18 -6.23
CA TYR A 129 -7.62 -15.31 -6.96
C TYR A 129 -7.92 -16.59 -6.20
N GLN A 130 -8.58 -17.51 -6.86
CA GLN A 130 -8.87 -18.83 -6.32
C GLN A 130 -8.83 -19.85 -7.45
N ASP A 131 -8.34 -21.06 -7.18
CA ASP A 131 -8.33 -22.19 -8.12
C ASP A 131 -7.74 -21.87 -9.51
N ASN A 132 -6.66 -21.09 -9.55
CA ASN A 132 -6.01 -20.60 -10.76
C ASN A 132 -6.87 -19.64 -11.62
N HIS A 133 -7.90 -19.05 -11.06
CA HIS A 133 -8.74 -18.06 -11.73
C HIS A 133 -8.82 -16.75 -10.95
N PHE A 134 -8.83 -15.63 -11.70
CA PHE A 134 -9.16 -14.33 -11.15
C PHE A 134 -10.65 -14.09 -11.25
N THR A 135 -11.24 -13.66 -10.16
CA THR A 135 -12.64 -13.22 -10.11
C THR A 135 -12.67 -11.79 -9.61
N SER A 136 -13.55 -10.97 -10.19
CA SER A 136 -13.75 -9.60 -9.75
C SER A 136 -15.20 -9.33 -9.42
N CYS A 137 -15.42 -8.61 -8.34
CA CYS A 137 -16.71 -8.01 -8.01
C CYS A 137 -16.58 -6.50 -8.07
N SER A 138 -17.45 -5.82 -8.83
CA SER A 138 -17.46 -4.36 -8.90
C SER A 138 -18.73 -3.79 -8.28
N SER A 139 -18.60 -2.72 -7.52
CA SER A 139 -19.76 -1.94 -7.08
C SER A 139 -19.91 -0.71 -7.99
N GLN A 140 -21.12 -0.39 -8.40
CA GLN A 140 -21.40 0.63 -9.42
C GLN A 140 -21.19 2.09 -8.96
N LYS A 141 -20.52 2.35 -7.85
CA LYS A 141 -20.24 3.73 -7.41
C LYS A 141 -18.80 3.86 -6.91
N GLN A 142 -18.01 4.65 -7.64
CA GLN A 142 -16.64 5.24 -7.42
C GLN A 142 -15.57 4.51 -6.56
N VAL A 143 -14.41 4.41 -7.08
CA VAL A 143 -13.34 3.39 -7.07
C VAL A 143 -12.44 3.28 -5.85
N VAL A 144 -12.31 2.11 -5.28
CA VAL A 144 -11.09 1.52 -4.70
C VAL A 144 -11.04 0.05 -5.14
N CYS A 145 -9.96 -0.38 -5.79
CA CYS A 145 -9.72 -1.81 -6.05
C CYS A 145 -8.94 -2.39 -4.88
N GLY A 146 -9.51 -3.39 -4.23
CA GLY A 146 -8.77 -4.26 -3.31
C GLY A 146 -8.54 -5.62 -3.98
N ILE A 147 -7.36 -6.20 -3.81
CA ILE A 147 -7.03 -7.56 -4.28
C ILE A 147 -6.90 -8.43 -3.05
N THR A 148 -7.74 -9.45 -2.97
CA THR A 148 -7.67 -10.46 -1.91
C THR A 148 -7.42 -11.81 -2.56
N THR A 149 -6.42 -12.55 -2.09
CA THR A 149 -6.33 -14.00 -2.29
C THR A 149 -6.92 -14.67 -1.07
N VAL A 150 -7.83 -15.59 -1.28
CA VAL A 150 -8.34 -16.52 -0.27
C VAL A 150 -7.56 -17.81 -0.38
#